data_67838a4a1ab92038b5f2730499996e44
#
_entry.id   67838a4a1ab92038b5f2730499996e44
#
_cell.length_a   1.000
_cell.length_b   1.000
_cell.length_c   1.000
_cell.angle_alpha   90.00
_cell.angle_beta   90.00
_cell.angle_gamma   90.00
#
_symmetry.space_group_name_H-M   'P 1'
#
loop_
_entity.id
_entity.type
_entity.pdbx_description
1 polymer ?
#
loop_
_entity_poly.entity_id
_entity_poly.type
_entity_poly.pdbx_seq_one_letter_code
_entity_poly.pdbx_strand_id
1 'polypeptide(L)'
;MRARPAFLALLALGLIAGCSRAPSSEQMRVWDADLQRLQSQRDSLQERLVMLAASDPRVRRMPQGDAVIVIPTFFVRGLIERVFDDVADNVTLRLSGLKAHVSKSVKKIVTIGEFTVDVNVDEVIGKLGPDKPDIVFADDRIRMTLPVSLSEGHGRSTLRFVWDGKNVADLACGDMDVTRVVSGDVIPARYVLMGTLQLGMRGSQIVCTPTFPVTRVRIRVAPSKQSWAIIDSLLAEKQGVCGFVLDKVDVPSILKRVIEERGFNVRLPVDKLKPFTIPAGIRDSVSVGDRTIGVTTLSNTIRVDPDAILYSASVRLK
;
A
#
# COMPACT_ATOMS: atom_id res chain seq x y z
N MET A 1 -40.96 43.66 11.96
CA MET A 1 -42.30 43.08 11.62
C MET A 1 -42.56 41.90 12.52
N ARG A 2 -43.49 42.02 13.49
CA ARG A 2 -43.83 40.97 14.43
C ARG A 2 -44.91 40.08 13.78
N ALA A 3 -44.64 38.84 13.45
CA ALA A 3 -45.63 37.89 12.97
C ALA A 3 -46.62 37.60 14.08
N ARG A 4 -47.90 37.75 13.80
CA ARG A 4 -49.02 37.58 14.73
C ARG A 4 -49.12 36.13 15.23
N PRO A 5 -49.21 35.87 16.53
CA PRO A 5 -49.27 34.54 17.12
C PRO A 5 -50.48 33.70 16.66
N ALA A 6 -51.50 34.33 16.11
CA ALA A 6 -52.71 33.65 15.59
C ALA A 6 -52.42 32.75 14.36
N PHE A 7 -51.41 33.07 13.54
CA PHE A 7 -51.11 32.30 12.34
C PHE A 7 -50.36 31.01 12.66
N LEU A 8 -49.54 30.99 13.71
CA LEU A 8 -48.84 29.80 14.21
C LEU A 8 -49.81 28.82 14.91
N ALA A 9 -50.83 29.29 15.58
CA ALA A 9 -51.81 28.47 16.22
C ALA A 9 -52.72 27.73 15.20
N LEU A 10 -53.07 28.36 14.08
CA LEU A 10 -53.82 27.71 12.99
C LEU A 10 -53.03 26.66 12.23
N LEU A 11 -51.70 26.85 12.05
CA LEU A 11 -50.82 25.90 11.44
C LEU A 11 -50.60 24.64 12.35
N ALA A 12 -50.53 24.86 13.66
CA ALA A 12 -50.38 23.76 14.63
C ALA A 12 -51.67 22.93 14.72
N LEU A 13 -52.83 23.54 14.66
CA LEU A 13 -54.13 22.85 14.63
C LEU A 13 -54.32 22.07 13.31
N GLY A 14 -53.85 22.56 12.19
CA GLY A 14 -53.92 21.87 10.91
C GLY A 14 -53.01 20.62 10.84
N LEU A 15 -51.86 20.65 11.50
CA LEU A 15 -50.92 19.51 11.59
C LEU A 15 -51.43 18.39 12.53
N ILE A 16 -52.14 18.74 13.59
CA ILE A 16 -52.72 17.77 14.54
C ILE A 16 -53.93 17.09 13.94
N ALA A 17 -54.77 17.79 13.13
CA ALA A 17 -55.93 17.22 12.46
C ALA A 17 -55.58 16.25 11.30
N GLY A 18 -54.37 16.37 10.74
CA GLY A 18 -53.88 15.46 9.68
C GLY A 18 -53.37 14.11 10.16
N CYS A 19 -53.03 13.97 11.44
CA CYS A 19 -52.41 12.74 11.98
C CYS A 19 -53.34 11.78 12.69
N SER A 20 -54.66 12.05 12.77
CA SER A 20 -55.58 11.27 13.61
C SER A 20 -56.76 10.61 12.89
N ARG A 21 -56.69 10.36 11.59
CA ARG A 21 -57.63 9.41 11.00
C ARG A 21 -57.10 8.01 11.23
N ALA A 22 -57.67 7.32 12.22
CA ALA A 22 -57.50 5.87 12.36
C ALA A 22 -57.82 5.23 10.99
N PRO A 23 -57.01 4.28 10.53
CA PRO A 23 -57.28 3.59 9.27
C PRO A 23 -58.65 3.00 9.27
N SER A 24 -59.38 3.13 8.16
CA SER A 24 -60.69 2.53 8.04
C SER A 24 -60.60 1.00 8.17
N SER A 25 -61.67 0.37 8.62
CA SER A 25 -61.73 -1.09 8.74
C SER A 25 -61.37 -1.80 7.43
N GLU A 26 -61.64 -1.17 6.31
CA GLU A 26 -61.30 -1.68 4.98
C GLU A 26 -59.79 -1.53 4.70
N GLN A 27 -59.18 -0.43 5.07
CA GLN A 27 -57.72 -0.25 5.00
C GLN A 27 -56.97 -1.24 5.89
N MET A 28 -57.48 -1.49 7.08
CA MET A 28 -56.92 -2.52 7.98
C MET A 28 -57.00 -3.92 7.37
N ARG A 29 -58.10 -4.28 6.74
CA ARG A 29 -58.23 -5.57 6.03
C ARG A 29 -57.26 -5.72 4.88
N VAL A 30 -57.05 -4.65 4.10
CA VAL A 30 -56.07 -4.67 3.00
C VAL A 30 -54.65 -4.83 3.55
N TRP A 31 -54.30 -4.14 4.63
CA TRP A 31 -53.01 -4.27 5.26
C TRP A 31 -52.76 -5.65 5.87
N ASP A 32 -53.77 -6.23 6.52
CA ASP A 32 -53.70 -7.60 7.06
C ASP A 32 -53.50 -8.62 5.94
N ALA A 33 -54.20 -8.48 4.82
CA ALA A 33 -54.03 -9.34 3.65
C ALA A 33 -52.63 -9.20 3.02
N ASP A 34 -52.10 -7.97 2.90
CA ASP A 34 -50.77 -7.72 2.41
C ASP A 34 -49.70 -8.25 3.38
N LEU A 35 -49.91 -8.11 4.67
CA LEU A 35 -49.02 -8.64 5.71
C LEU A 35 -48.97 -10.17 5.68
N GLN A 36 -50.10 -10.84 5.52
CA GLN A 36 -50.17 -12.29 5.35
C GLN A 36 -49.49 -12.75 4.07
N ARG A 37 -49.66 -12.01 2.96
CA ARG A 37 -48.99 -12.30 1.70
C ARG A 37 -47.47 -12.17 1.85
N LEU A 38 -46.98 -11.11 2.48
CA LEU A 38 -45.57 -10.88 2.71
C LEU A 38 -44.95 -11.93 3.65
N GLN A 39 -45.69 -12.33 4.69
CA GLN A 39 -45.28 -13.42 5.58
C GLN A 39 -45.15 -14.74 4.81
N SER A 40 -46.13 -15.09 3.99
CA SER A 40 -46.12 -16.30 3.16
C SER A 40 -44.92 -16.27 2.16
N GLN A 41 -44.66 -15.12 1.54
CA GLN A 41 -43.52 -14.98 0.67
C GLN A 41 -42.18 -15.13 1.43
N ARG A 42 -42.06 -14.53 2.60
CA ARG A 42 -40.90 -14.69 3.48
C ARG A 42 -40.66 -16.16 3.83
N ASP A 43 -41.72 -16.86 4.25
CA ASP A 43 -41.62 -18.25 4.67
C ASP A 43 -41.23 -19.17 3.49
N SER A 44 -41.79 -18.92 2.30
CA SER A 44 -41.38 -19.63 1.07
C SER A 44 -39.93 -19.36 0.68
N LEU A 45 -39.47 -18.12 0.82
CA LEU A 45 -38.07 -17.78 0.54
C LEU A 45 -37.13 -18.41 1.57
N GLN A 46 -37.56 -18.47 2.83
CA GLN A 46 -36.77 -19.10 3.90
C GLN A 46 -36.67 -20.61 3.70
N GLU A 47 -37.75 -21.27 3.25
CA GLU A 47 -37.73 -22.68 2.88
C GLU A 47 -36.79 -22.95 1.69
N ARG A 48 -36.86 -22.12 0.65
CA ARG A 48 -35.90 -22.19 -0.48
C ARG A 48 -34.46 -21.99 -0.03
N LEU A 49 -34.17 -21.06 0.88
CA LEU A 49 -32.86 -20.85 1.45
C LEU A 49 -32.35 -22.08 2.21
N VAL A 50 -33.24 -22.73 3.00
CA VAL A 50 -32.90 -23.97 3.71
C VAL A 50 -32.57 -25.09 2.73
N MET A 51 -33.36 -25.25 1.66
CA MET A 51 -33.08 -26.23 0.60
C MET A 51 -31.77 -25.97 -0.12
N LEU A 52 -31.50 -24.71 -0.51
CA LEU A 52 -30.23 -24.29 -1.12
C LEU A 52 -29.06 -24.51 -0.16
N ALA A 53 -29.22 -24.17 1.11
CA ALA A 53 -28.20 -24.42 2.13
C ALA A 53 -27.92 -25.92 2.34
N ALA A 54 -28.88 -26.77 2.13
CA ALA A 54 -28.69 -28.21 2.19
C ALA A 54 -27.92 -28.75 0.98
N SER A 55 -28.11 -28.13 -0.21
CA SER A 55 -27.52 -28.57 -1.47
C SER A 55 -26.19 -27.87 -1.83
N ASP A 56 -26.00 -26.61 -1.41
CA ASP A 56 -24.80 -25.81 -1.71
C ASP A 56 -24.03 -25.42 -0.45
N PRO A 57 -22.78 -25.93 -0.27
CA PRO A 57 -21.94 -25.56 0.87
C PRO A 57 -21.67 -24.07 1.00
N ARG A 58 -21.77 -23.30 -0.10
CA ARG A 58 -21.57 -21.85 -0.10
C ARG A 58 -22.67 -21.11 0.63
N VAL A 59 -23.92 -21.58 0.50
CA VAL A 59 -25.09 -21.00 1.19
C VAL A 59 -25.05 -21.27 2.69
N ARG A 60 -24.52 -22.44 3.13
CA ARG A 60 -24.29 -22.76 4.55
C ARG A 60 -23.36 -21.80 5.25
N ARG A 61 -22.51 -21.12 4.50
CA ARG A 61 -21.50 -20.17 5.01
C ARG A 61 -21.96 -18.73 4.98
N MET A 62 -23.19 -18.44 4.53
CA MET A 62 -23.71 -17.07 4.52
C MET A 62 -23.77 -16.52 5.95
N PRO A 63 -23.22 -15.33 6.20
CA PRO A 63 -23.34 -14.70 7.49
C PRO A 63 -24.79 -14.33 7.76
N GLN A 64 -25.20 -14.39 9.03
CA GLN A 64 -26.54 -13.99 9.44
C GLN A 64 -26.65 -12.46 9.38
N GLY A 65 -27.78 -11.96 8.88
CA GLY A 65 -28.09 -10.54 8.79
C GLY A 65 -29.40 -10.31 8.03
N ASP A 66 -29.96 -9.12 8.19
CA ASP A 66 -31.20 -8.73 7.50
C ASP A 66 -30.93 -8.44 6.01
N ALA A 67 -29.69 -8.08 5.68
CA ALA A 67 -29.23 -7.87 4.33
C ALA A 67 -27.86 -8.52 4.13
N VAL A 68 -27.70 -9.27 3.04
CA VAL A 68 -26.43 -9.87 2.64
C VAL A 68 -26.12 -9.45 1.22
N ILE A 69 -24.94 -8.86 1.03
CA ILE A 69 -24.42 -8.49 -0.28
C ILE A 69 -23.26 -9.41 -0.61
N VAL A 70 -23.33 -10.01 -1.78
CA VAL A 70 -22.31 -10.90 -2.32
C VAL A 70 -21.54 -10.15 -3.40
N ILE A 71 -20.27 -9.90 -3.18
CA ILE A 71 -19.39 -9.22 -4.14
C ILE A 71 -18.46 -10.29 -4.71
N PRO A 72 -18.57 -10.65 -5.98
CA PRO A 72 -17.70 -11.66 -6.58
C PRO A 72 -16.23 -11.23 -6.56
N THR A 73 -15.33 -12.15 -6.25
CA THR A 73 -13.89 -11.85 -6.13
C THR A 73 -13.27 -11.38 -7.45
N PHE A 74 -13.78 -11.83 -8.60
CA PHE A 74 -13.30 -11.37 -9.90
C PHE A 74 -13.52 -9.86 -10.10
N PHE A 75 -14.65 -9.31 -9.58
CA PHE A 75 -14.93 -7.88 -9.64
C PHE A 75 -13.95 -7.08 -8.79
N VAL A 76 -13.72 -7.55 -7.56
CA VAL A 76 -12.76 -6.90 -6.63
C VAL A 76 -11.34 -6.98 -7.19
N ARG A 77 -10.97 -8.13 -7.77
CA ARG A 77 -9.68 -8.32 -8.44
C ARG A 77 -9.50 -7.28 -9.57
N GLY A 78 -10.48 -7.14 -10.45
CA GLY A 78 -10.42 -6.17 -11.55
C GLY A 78 -10.31 -4.71 -11.08
N LEU A 79 -10.96 -4.36 -9.96
CA LEU A 79 -10.80 -3.03 -9.35
C LEU A 79 -9.39 -2.81 -8.79
N ILE A 80 -8.85 -3.80 -8.09
CA ILE A 80 -7.49 -3.73 -7.54
C ILE A 80 -6.48 -3.59 -8.69
N GLU A 81 -6.57 -4.43 -9.71
CA GLU A 81 -5.70 -4.38 -10.89
C GLU A 81 -5.72 -2.99 -11.52
N ARG A 82 -6.90 -2.41 -11.73
CA ARG A 82 -7.03 -1.06 -12.30
C ARG A 82 -6.40 0.03 -11.44
N VAL A 83 -6.55 -0.06 -10.11
CA VAL A 83 -5.91 0.90 -9.17
C VAL A 83 -4.38 0.81 -9.28
N PHE A 84 -3.84 -0.39 -9.46
CA PHE A 84 -2.40 -0.57 -9.63
C PHE A 84 -1.92 -0.13 -11.01
N ASP A 85 -2.69 -0.35 -12.07
CA ASP A 85 -2.39 0.14 -13.43
C ASP A 85 -2.30 1.68 -13.44
N ASP A 86 -3.23 2.38 -12.77
CA ASP A 86 -3.23 3.84 -12.67
C ASP A 86 -2.01 4.39 -11.90
N VAL A 87 -1.44 3.60 -10.98
CA VAL A 87 -0.26 3.97 -10.17
C VAL A 87 1.04 3.61 -10.89
N ALA A 88 1.01 2.61 -11.79
CA ALA A 88 2.20 2.01 -12.40
C ALA A 88 3.09 3.01 -13.14
N ASP A 89 2.50 4.00 -13.79
CA ASP A 89 3.22 4.92 -14.69
C ASP A 89 3.92 6.09 -13.97
N ASN A 90 3.71 6.30 -12.66
CA ASN A 90 4.06 7.57 -12.02
C ASN A 90 4.90 7.45 -10.74
N VAL A 91 5.45 6.28 -10.41
CA VAL A 91 6.22 6.15 -9.17
C VAL A 91 7.70 6.41 -9.42
N THR A 92 8.14 7.63 -9.12
CA THR A 92 9.56 7.96 -9.07
C THR A 92 10.09 7.77 -7.65
N LEU A 93 11.10 6.93 -7.51
CA LEU A 93 11.85 6.75 -6.28
C LEU A 93 12.94 7.82 -6.22
N ARG A 94 12.93 8.65 -5.18
CA ARG A 94 14.01 9.58 -4.86
C ARG A 94 14.58 9.25 -3.50
N LEU A 95 15.89 9.06 -3.44
CA LEU A 95 16.59 8.71 -2.23
C LEU A 95 17.81 9.62 -2.06
N SER A 96 18.09 9.99 -0.83
CA SER A 96 19.26 10.79 -0.48
C SER A 96 19.79 10.42 0.90
N GLY A 97 21.01 10.80 1.20
CA GLY A 97 21.61 10.65 2.52
C GLY A 97 21.91 9.20 2.92
N LEU A 98 21.96 8.27 1.96
CA LEU A 98 22.39 6.90 2.22
C LEU A 98 23.91 6.88 2.39
N LYS A 99 24.41 6.17 3.39
CA LYS A 99 25.82 6.12 3.71
C LYS A 99 26.33 4.69 3.73
N ALA A 100 27.53 4.50 3.22
CA ALA A 100 28.31 3.29 3.41
C ALA A 100 29.72 3.65 3.83
N HIS A 101 30.26 2.88 4.75
CA HIS A 101 31.60 3.05 5.28
C HIS A 101 32.34 1.72 5.14
N VAL A 102 33.53 1.75 4.60
CA VAL A 102 34.41 0.59 4.49
C VAL A 102 35.82 0.99 4.90
N SER A 103 36.37 0.23 5.82
CA SER A 103 37.73 0.36 6.27
C SER A 103 38.49 -0.94 5.98
N LYS A 104 39.75 -0.81 5.58
CA LYS A 104 40.67 -1.91 5.34
C LYS A 104 42.03 -1.59 5.94
N SER A 105 42.41 -2.38 6.95
CA SER A 105 43.75 -2.31 7.50
C SER A 105 44.78 -2.88 6.51
N VAL A 106 45.84 -2.15 6.26
CA VAL A 106 46.95 -2.59 5.44
C VAL A 106 48.07 -3.11 6.33
N LYS A 107 48.42 -4.39 6.12
CA LYS A 107 49.42 -5.10 6.92
C LYS A 107 50.61 -5.51 6.04
N LYS A 108 51.82 -5.38 6.56
CA LYS A 108 53.04 -5.99 6.01
C LYS A 108 53.53 -7.06 6.99
N ILE A 109 54.32 -6.74 7.98
CA ILE A 109 54.63 -7.55 9.17
C ILE A 109 53.78 -7.03 10.33
N VAL A 110 53.59 -5.75 10.41
CA VAL A 110 52.70 -5.01 11.33
C VAL A 110 51.68 -4.20 10.53
N THR A 111 50.64 -3.74 11.20
CA THR A 111 49.66 -2.82 10.57
C THR A 111 50.36 -1.49 10.31
N ILE A 112 50.43 -1.10 9.03
CA ILE A 112 51.11 0.14 8.58
C ILE A 112 50.13 1.30 8.40
N GLY A 113 48.84 1.04 8.41
CA GLY A 113 47.79 2.07 8.34
C GLY A 113 46.43 1.48 8.02
N GLU A 114 45.46 2.36 7.92
CA GLU A 114 44.06 2.04 7.60
C GLU A 114 43.60 2.89 6.43
N PHE A 115 43.04 2.24 5.43
CA PHE A 115 42.40 2.88 4.30
C PHE A 115 40.90 2.85 4.45
N THR A 116 40.29 4.01 4.41
CA THR A 116 38.84 4.16 4.56
C THR A 116 38.21 4.76 3.31
N VAL A 117 37.06 4.20 2.94
CA VAL A 117 36.20 4.75 1.90
C VAL A 117 34.83 5.02 2.48
N ASP A 118 34.48 6.29 2.52
CA ASP A 118 33.15 6.74 2.84
C ASP A 118 32.37 7.02 1.55
N VAL A 119 31.22 6.40 1.42
CA VAL A 119 30.29 6.62 0.30
C VAL A 119 29.06 7.34 0.86
N ASN A 120 28.83 8.56 0.45
CA ASN A 120 27.62 9.30 0.74
C ASN A 120 26.82 9.46 -0.54
N VAL A 121 25.63 8.85 -0.58
CA VAL A 121 24.73 8.99 -1.71
C VAL A 121 23.97 10.29 -1.57
N ASP A 122 24.29 11.24 -2.44
CA ASP A 122 23.67 12.57 -2.45
C ASP A 122 22.25 12.48 -2.99
N GLU A 123 22.06 11.75 -4.09
CA GLU A 123 20.77 11.51 -4.70
C GLU A 123 20.79 10.23 -5.54
N VAL A 124 19.70 9.46 -5.46
CA VAL A 124 19.37 8.39 -6.42
C VAL A 124 17.95 8.62 -6.89
N ILE A 125 17.77 8.70 -8.19
CA ILE A 125 16.48 8.77 -8.84
C ILE A 125 16.30 7.50 -9.64
N GLY A 126 15.18 6.80 -9.44
CA GLY A 126 14.85 5.58 -10.16
C GLY A 126 13.38 5.50 -10.50
N LYS A 127 13.05 4.80 -11.57
CA LYS A 127 11.68 4.54 -11.99
C LYS A 127 11.23 3.20 -11.43
N LEU A 128 10.18 3.22 -10.60
CA LEU A 128 9.53 2.03 -10.08
C LEU A 128 8.31 1.72 -10.95
N GLY A 129 8.26 0.50 -11.49
CA GLY A 129 7.12 -0.04 -12.21
C GLY A 129 6.53 -1.20 -11.41
N PRO A 130 5.36 -1.06 -10.78
CA PRO A 130 4.64 -2.21 -10.29
C PRO A 130 4.13 -3.04 -11.47
N ASP A 131 4.34 -4.34 -11.40
CA ASP A 131 3.71 -5.30 -12.31
C ASP A 131 2.31 -5.65 -11.77
N LYS A 132 1.58 -6.46 -12.54
CA LYS A 132 0.24 -6.92 -12.15
C LYS A 132 0.27 -7.66 -10.83
N PRO A 133 -0.56 -7.26 -9.83
CA PRO A 133 -0.58 -7.93 -8.54
C PRO A 133 -1.20 -9.33 -8.65
N ASP A 134 -0.63 -10.29 -7.95
CA ASP A 134 -1.31 -11.56 -7.67
C ASP A 134 -2.13 -11.42 -6.39
N ILE A 135 -3.43 -11.77 -6.46
CA ILE A 135 -4.41 -11.53 -5.41
C ILE A 135 -5.04 -12.85 -5.02
N VAL A 136 -4.94 -13.19 -3.74
CA VAL A 136 -5.50 -14.41 -3.15
C VAL A 136 -6.54 -14.04 -2.09
N PHE A 137 -7.75 -14.54 -2.28
CA PHE A 137 -8.86 -14.42 -1.34
C PHE A 137 -8.94 -15.70 -0.52
N ALA A 138 -8.62 -15.64 0.75
CA ALA A 138 -8.65 -16.80 1.64
C ALA A 138 -8.61 -16.38 3.12
N ASP A 139 -9.17 -17.21 3.99
CA ASP A 139 -9.07 -17.09 5.44
C ASP A 139 -9.49 -15.71 5.97
N ASP A 140 -10.60 -15.17 5.50
CA ASP A 140 -11.12 -13.85 5.83
C ASP A 140 -10.14 -12.69 5.50
N ARG A 141 -9.22 -12.91 4.57
CA ARG A 141 -8.20 -11.93 4.18
C ARG A 141 -8.01 -11.90 2.67
N ILE A 142 -7.62 -10.74 2.20
CA ILE A 142 -7.14 -10.57 0.84
C ILE A 142 -5.62 -10.38 0.94
N ARG A 143 -4.88 -11.36 0.43
CA ARG A 143 -3.41 -11.29 0.34
C ARG A 143 -3.03 -10.80 -1.04
N MET A 144 -2.02 -9.96 -1.09
CA MET A 144 -1.50 -9.42 -2.35
C MET A 144 -0.01 -9.69 -2.45
N THR A 145 0.40 -10.17 -3.61
CA THR A 145 1.80 -10.25 -3.99
C THR A 145 2.01 -9.29 -5.14
N LEU A 146 2.77 -8.24 -4.91
CA LEU A 146 3.02 -7.17 -5.88
C LEU A 146 4.48 -7.24 -6.35
N PRO A 147 4.74 -7.74 -7.57
CA PRO A 147 6.04 -7.61 -8.18
C PRO A 147 6.30 -6.13 -8.52
N VAL A 148 7.50 -5.65 -8.22
CA VAL A 148 7.91 -4.27 -8.50
C VAL A 148 9.26 -4.30 -9.19
N SER A 149 9.33 -3.70 -10.34
CA SER A 149 10.57 -3.57 -11.12
C SER A 149 11.17 -2.19 -10.89
N LEU A 150 12.45 -2.14 -10.53
CA LEU A 150 13.26 -0.93 -10.58
C LEU A 150 14.01 -0.98 -11.90
N SER A 151 13.68 -0.11 -12.82
CA SER A 151 14.24 -0.11 -14.17
C SER A 151 15.31 0.98 -14.32
N GLU A 152 14.96 2.06 -14.93
CA GLU A 152 15.88 3.14 -15.23
C GLU A 152 16.12 4.01 -14.01
N GLY A 153 17.36 4.50 -13.88
CA GLY A 153 17.70 5.46 -12.84
C GLY A 153 19.16 5.84 -12.85
N HIS A 154 19.43 6.96 -12.20
CA HIS A 154 20.78 7.46 -12.04
C HIS A 154 21.00 7.88 -10.59
N GLY A 155 22.25 7.84 -10.18
CA GLY A 155 22.67 8.24 -8.84
C GLY A 155 23.89 9.15 -8.88
N ARG A 156 23.98 10.01 -7.88
CA ARG A 156 25.12 10.85 -7.60
C ARG A 156 25.57 10.57 -6.17
N SER A 157 26.87 10.38 -6.00
CA SER A 157 27.46 10.06 -4.71
C SER A 157 28.75 10.83 -4.51
N THR A 158 29.02 11.20 -3.28
CA THR A 158 30.29 11.76 -2.83
C THR A 158 31.10 10.65 -2.19
N LEU A 159 32.27 10.38 -2.75
CA LEU A 159 33.25 9.43 -2.23
C LEU A 159 34.32 10.19 -1.49
N ARG A 160 34.64 9.79 -0.27
CA ARG A 160 35.77 10.29 0.49
C ARG A 160 36.74 9.15 0.76
N PHE A 161 37.98 9.34 0.36
CA PHE A 161 39.07 8.41 0.53
C PHE A 161 40.00 8.96 1.61
N VAL A 162 40.26 8.19 2.65
CA VAL A 162 41.13 8.57 3.75
C VAL A 162 42.16 7.48 3.96
N TRP A 163 43.39 7.88 4.06
CA TRP A 163 44.49 7.05 4.53
C TRP A 163 44.97 7.59 5.87
N ASP A 164 44.93 6.75 6.88
CA ASP A 164 45.54 6.98 8.20
C ASP A 164 46.72 6.06 8.37
N GLY A 165 47.91 6.61 8.07
CA GLY A 165 49.17 5.90 8.18
C GLY A 165 49.62 5.76 9.62
N LYS A 166 50.41 4.72 9.92
CA LYS A 166 51.06 4.53 11.22
C LYS A 166 52.55 4.42 11.05
N ASN A 167 53.30 5.19 11.85
CA ASN A 167 54.75 5.20 11.88
C ASN A 167 55.38 5.66 10.55
N VAL A 168 56.34 4.87 10.03
CA VAL A 168 57.13 5.21 8.84
C VAL A 168 56.28 5.33 7.58
N ALA A 169 55.11 4.71 7.53
CA ALA A 169 54.18 4.82 6.39
C ALA A 169 53.53 6.21 6.27
N ASP A 170 53.38 6.92 7.35
CA ASP A 170 52.97 8.32 7.38
C ASP A 170 53.96 9.25 6.72
N LEU A 171 55.24 9.02 6.97
CA LEU A 171 56.34 9.79 6.34
C LEU A 171 56.45 9.54 4.83
N ALA A 172 56.07 8.35 4.38
CA ALA A 172 56.18 7.96 2.98
C ALA A 172 54.96 8.35 2.11
N CYS A 173 53.76 8.35 2.71
CA CYS A 173 52.51 8.60 1.97
C CYS A 173 51.90 9.97 2.28
N GLY A 174 52.22 10.56 3.44
CA GLY A 174 51.49 11.69 3.96
C GLY A 174 50.02 11.34 4.23
N ASP A 175 49.25 12.28 4.76
CA ASP A 175 47.81 12.13 4.92
C ASP A 175 47.10 12.24 3.56
N MET A 176 46.24 11.28 3.26
CA MET A 176 45.39 11.36 2.09
C MET A 176 43.93 11.52 2.59
N ASP A 177 43.36 12.66 2.32
CA ASP A 177 41.94 12.92 2.50
C ASP A 177 41.43 13.58 1.22
N VAL A 178 40.79 12.78 0.39
CA VAL A 178 40.35 13.24 -0.93
C VAL A 178 38.89 12.92 -1.13
N THR A 179 38.15 13.93 -1.52
CA THR A 179 36.72 13.81 -1.84
C THR A 179 36.53 13.95 -3.36
N ARG A 180 35.69 13.07 -3.91
CA ARG A 180 35.28 13.09 -5.32
C ARG A 180 33.78 12.84 -5.45
N VAL A 181 33.18 13.52 -6.40
CA VAL A 181 31.76 13.27 -6.77
C VAL A 181 31.73 12.34 -7.97
N VAL A 182 30.96 11.31 -7.86
CA VAL A 182 30.79 10.30 -8.91
C VAL A 182 29.29 10.15 -9.23
N SER A 183 29.02 9.75 -10.47
CA SER A 183 27.69 9.40 -10.93
C SER A 183 27.64 7.94 -11.35
N GLY A 184 26.43 7.37 -11.40
CA GLY A 184 26.26 6.00 -11.83
C GLY A 184 24.82 5.71 -12.20
N ASP A 185 24.61 4.56 -12.79
CA ASP A 185 23.28 4.10 -13.17
C ASP A 185 22.75 3.10 -12.15
N VAL A 186 21.46 3.16 -11.88
CA VAL A 186 20.82 2.19 -11.02
C VAL A 186 20.79 0.83 -11.71
N ILE A 187 21.26 -0.19 -11.03
CA ILE A 187 21.23 -1.56 -11.55
C ILE A 187 19.77 -2.05 -11.49
N PRO A 188 19.17 -2.43 -12.62
CA PRO A 188 17.80 -2.94 -12.66
C PRO A 188 17.61 -4.12 -11.70
N ALA A 189 16.47 -4.14 -11.02
CA ALA A 189 16.16 -5.19 -10.06
C ALA A 189 14.66 -5.41 -9.97
N ARG A 190 14.28 -6.65 -9.64
CA ARG A 190 12.90 -7.01 -9.33
C ARG A 190 12.76 -7.33 -7.86
N TYR A 191 11.66 -6.87 -7.27
CA TYR A 191 11.29 -7.10 -5.89
C TYR A 191 9.88 -7.67 -5.84
N VAL A 192 9.60 -8.44 -4.81
CA VAL A 192 8.26 -8.96 -4.55
C VAL A 192 7.80 -8.43 -3.21
N LEU A 193 6.76 -7.63 -3.23
CA LEU A 193 6.15 -7.07 -2.03
C LEU A 193 4.95 -7.94 -1.63
N MET A 194 4.95 -8.41 -0.41
CA MET A 194 3.81 -9.13 0.15
C MET A 194 3.01 -8.18 1.05
N GLY A 195 1.72 -8.11 0.82
CA GLY A 195 0.82 -7.26 1.57
C GLY A 195 -0.54 -7.90 1.79
N THR A 196 -1.37 -7.19 2.52
CA THR A 196 -2.78 -7.54 2.74
C THR A 196 -3.66 -6.34 2.45
N LEU A 197 -4.86 -6.60 1.99
CA LEU A 197 -5.90 -5.60 1.84
C LEU A 197 -6.84 -5.72 3.03
N GLN A 198 -6.86 -4.71 3.88
CA GLN A 198 -7.81 -4.63 4.99
C GLN A 198 -9.12 -4.04 4.47
N LEU A 199 -10.22 -4.69 4.82
CA LEU A 199 -11.56 -4.24 4.48
C LEU A 199 -12.19 -3.59 5.70
N GLY A 200 -12.78 -2.42 5.52
CA GLY A 200 -13.55 -1.72 6.54
C GLY A 200 -14.78 -1.08 5.92
N MET A 201 -15.69 -0.57 6.76
CA MET A 201 -16.86 0.15 6.30
C MET A 201 -16.77 1.65 6.57
N ARG A 202 -17.21 2.44 5.61
CA ARG A 202 -17.42 3.88 5.77
C ARG A 202 -18.76 4.26 5.12
N GLY A 203 -19.80 4.39 5.94
CA GLY A 203 -21.16 4.54 5.42
C GLY A 203 -21.56 3.34 4.57
N SER A 204 -22.01 3.61 3.34
CA SER A 204 -22.42 2.58 2.36
C SER A 204 -21.29 2.08 1.48
N GLN A 205 -20.03 2.30 1.85
CA GLN A 205 -18.86 1.91 1.06
C GLN A 205 -17.94 0.97 1.83
N ILE A 206 -17.42 -0.04 1.16
CA ILE A 206 -16.32 -0.86 1.66
C ILE A 206 -15.03 -0.12 1.34
N VAL A 207 -14.28 0.24 2.37
CA VAL A 207 -12.97 0.86 2.24
C VAL A 207 -11.92 -0.24 2.23
N CYS A 208 -11.15 -0.28 1.17
CA CYS A 208 -10.05 -1.21 0.97
C CYS A 208 -8.73 -0.49 1.24
N THR A 209 -8.05 -0.87 2.30
CA THR A 209 -6.77 -0.26 2.71
C THR A 209 -5.62 -1.24 2.45
N PRO A 210 -4.76 -0.98 1.45
CA PRO A 210 -3.57 -1.80 1.23
C PRO A 210 -2.59 -1.61 2.40
N THR A 211 -2.11 -2.71 2.95
CA THR A 211 -1.12 -2.71 4.03
C THR A 211 0.04 -3.58 3.62
N PHE A 212 1.21 -2.98 3.52
CA PHE A 212 2.46 -3.69 3.28
C PHE A 212 3.33 -3.58 4.52
N PRO A 213 3.89 -4.67 5.03
CA PRO A 213 4.90 -4.60 6.07
C PRO A 213 6.08 -3.79 5.55
N VAL A 214 6.86 -3.20 6.47
CA VAL A 214 8.04 -2.41 6.11
C VAL A 214 8.97 -3.24 5.23
N THR A 215 8.96 -2.95 3.94
CA THR A 215 9.77 -3.67 2.96
C THR A 215 11.07 -2.92 2.75
N ARG A 216 12.16 -3.54 3.16
CA ARG A 216 13.51 -3.07 2.84
C ARG A 216 13.94 -3.75 1.55
N VAL A 217 14.26 -2.96 0.56
CA VAL A 217 14.83 -3.41 -0.71
C VAL A 217 16.27 -2.96 -0.81
N ARG A 218 17.05 -3.69 -1.60
CA ARG A 218 18.46 -3.40 -1.82
C ARG A 218 18.63 -2.74 -3.18
N ILE A 219 18.97 -1.46 -3.19
CA ILE A 219 19.25 -0.72 -4.41
C ILE A 219 20.76 -0.73 -4.65
N ARG A 220 21.17 -1.03 -5.88
CA ARG A 220 22.54 -1.09 -6.33
C ARG A 220 22.75 -0.05 -7.42
N VAL A 221 23.94 0.55 -7.43
CA VAL A 221 24.32 1.57 -8.41
C VAL A 221 25.64 1.14 -9.03
N ALA A 222 25.72 1.16 -10.35
CA ALA A 222 26.97 0.95 -11.08
C ALA A 222 27.59 2.31 -11.41
N PRO A 223 28.82 2.64 -10.94
CA PRO A 223 29.47 3.86 -11.33
C PRO A 223 29.63 3.95 -12.84
N SER A 224 29.44 5.14 -13.41
CA SER A 224 29.60 5.39 -14.83
C SER A 224 31.08 5.20 -15.25
N LYS A 225 31.34 4.99 -16.55
CA LYS A 225 32.69 4.93 -17.09
C LYS A 225 33.53 6.19 -16.74
N GLN A 226 32.89 7.35 -16.78
CA GLN A 226 33.53 8.61 -16.39
C GLN A 226 33.86 8.63 -14.90
N SER A 227 33.02 8.10 -14.05
CA SER A 227 33.27 7.98 -12.60
C SER A 227 34.43 7.05 -12.31
N TRP A 228 34.52 5.93 -13.02
CA TRP A 228 35.69 5.05 -12.93
C TRP A 228 36.97 5.74 -13.37
N ALA A 229 36.94 6.49 -14.48
CA ALA A 229 38.11 7.26 -14.95
C ALA A 229 38.56 8.32 -13.91
N ILE A 230 37.62 8.96 -13.19
CA ILE A 230 37.95 9.89 -12.10
C ILE A 230 38.65 9.15 -10.94
N ILE A 231 38.14 7.97 -10.57
CA ILE A 231 38.73 7.15 -9.50
C ILE A 231 40.11 6.67 -9.90
N ASP A 232 40.27 6.13 -11.12
CA ASP A 232 41.53 5.64 -11.63
C ASP A 232 42.57 6.76 -11.73
N SER A 233 42.20 7.96 -12.20
CA SER A 233 43.10 9.11 -12.26
C SER A 233 43.57 9.56 -10.87
N LEU A 234 42.66 9.53 -9.88
CA LEU A 234 43.01 9.82 -8.49
C LEU A 234 44.04 8.81 -7.95
N LEU A 235 43.79 7.51 -8.19
CA LEU A 235 44.69 6.47 -7.75
C LEU A 235 46.04 6.58 -8.42
N ALA A 236 46.09 6.85 -9.73
CA ALA A 236 47.34 7.07 -10.48
C ALA A 236 48.12 8.30 -9.98
N GLU A 237 47.43 9.41 -9.68
CA GLU A 237 48.08 10.61 -9.10
C GLU A 237 48.79 10.31 -7.77
N LYS A 238 48.22 9.46 -6.96
CA LYS A 238 48.75 9.08 -5.64
C LYS A 238 49.74 7.91 -5.69
N GLN A 239 49.80 7.16 -6.80
CA GLN A 239 50.64 5.98 -6.93
C GLN A 239 52.14 6.29 -6.81
N GLY A 240 52.58 7.44 -7.25
CA GLY A 240 53.96 7.87 -7.14
C GLY A 240 54.47 8.02 -5.70
N VAL A 241 53.58 8.37 -4.77
CA VAL A 241 53.94 8.62 -3.35
C VAL A 241 53.51 7.43 -2.48
N CYS A 242 52.40 6.79 -2.78
CA CYS A 242 51.76 5.74 -1.98
C CYS A 242 51.57 4.41 -2.69
N GLY A 243 52.28 4.16 -3.79
CA GLY A 243 52.09 2.99 -4.65
C GLY A 243 52.03 1.67 -3.87
N PHE A 244 52.93 1.48 -2.93
CA PHE A 244 52.98 0.26 -2.13
C PHE A 244 51.73 0.04 -1.24
N VAL A 245 51.04 1.12 -0.84
CA VAL A 245 49.80 1.06 -0.08
C VAL A 245 48.64 0.78 -1.03
N LEU A 246 48.54 1.53 -2.13
CA LEU A 246 47.48 1.41 -3.11
C LEU A 246 47.49 0.05 -3.82
N ASP A 247 48.67 -0.53 -4.06
CA ASP A 247 48.84 -1.89 -4.57
C ASP A 247 48.28 -2.97 -3.64
N LYS A 248 48.21 -2.69 -2.31
CA LYS A 248 47.66 -3.58 -1.32
C LYS A 248 46.15 -3.36 -1.09
N VAL A 249 45.66 -2.17 -1.44
CA VAL A 249 44.25 -1.78 -1.31
C VAL A 249 43.64 -1.74 -2.69
N ASP A 250 43.02 -2.81 -3.09
CA ASP A 250 42.27 -2.85 -4.35
C ASP A 250 40.99 -2.00 -4.23
N VAL A 251 41.17 -0.68 -4.38
CA VAL A 251 40.08 0.32 -4.25
C VAL A 251 38.94 0.06 -5.21
N PRO A 252 39.16 -0.26 -6.50
CA PRO A 252 38.09 -0.59 -7.43
C PRO A 252 37.24 -1.77 -6.92
N SER A 253 37.87 -2.86 -6.48
CA SER A 253 37.14 -4.02 -5.93
C SER A 253 36.36 -3.68 -4.64
N ILE A 254 36.92 -2.82 -3.78
CA ILE A 254 36.19 -2.37 -2.57
C ILE A 254 34.95 -1.59 -2.97
N LEU A 255 35.08 -0.62 -3.88
CA LEU A 255 33.95 0.18 -4.35
C LEU A 255 32.90 -0.67 -5.06
N LYS A 256 33.33 -1.56 -5.95
CA LYS A 256 32.45 -2.50 -6.63
C LYS A 256 31.64 -3.33 -5.62
N ARG A 257 32.30 -3.90 -4.63
CA ARG A 257 31.66 -4.68 -3.58
C ARG A 257 30.64 -3.87 -2.78
N VAL A 258 30.95 -2.62 -2.46
CA VAL A 258 30.09 -1.77 -1.62
C VAL A 258 28.89 -1.25 -2.40
N ILE A 259 29.11 -0.72 -3.59
CA ILE A 259 28.10 0.02 -4.35
C ILE A 259 27.29 -0.94 -5.25
N GLU A 260 27.99 -1.83 -5.99
CA GLU A 260 27.34 -2.70 -6.96
C GLU A 260 26.84 -4.01 -6.33
N GLU A 261 27.62 -4.65 -5.44
CA GLU A 261 27.26 -5.97 -4.90
C GLU A 261 26.41 -5.85 -3.64
N ARG A 262 26.86 -5.12 -2.61
CA ARG A 262 26.11 -4.93 -1.36
C ARG A 262 24.96 -3.96 -1.54
N GLY A 263 25.19 -2.85 -2.22
CA GLY A 263 24.22 -1.79 -2.42
C GLY A 263 23.70 -1.17 -1.12
N PHE A 264 22.60 -0.46 -1.20
CA PHE A 264 22.00 0.29 -0.11
C PHE A 264 20.63 -0.28 0.26
N ASN A 265 20.40 -0.53 1.55
CA ASN A 265 19.11 -0.95 2.05
C ASN A 265 18.18 0.27 2.18
N VAL A 266 17.07 0.24 1.48
CA VAL A 266 16.12 1.33 1.38
C VAL A 266 14.73 0.86 1.74
N ARG A 267 13.97 1.70 2.42
CA ARG A 267 12.55 1.47 2.64
C ARG A 267 11.76 2.02 1.45
N LEU A 268 11.00 1.16 0.78
CA LEU A 268 10.07 1.61 -0.26
C LEU A 268 8.89 2.36 0.35
N PRO A 269 8.45 3.47 -0.25
CA PRO A 269 7.33 4.27 0.23
C PRO A 269 5.97 3.66 -0.17
N VAL A 270 5.75 2.39 0.19
CA VAL A 270 4.50 1.65 -0.09
C VAL A 270 3.32 2.11 0.76
N ASP A 271 3.58 2.87 1.81
CA ASP A 271 2.62 3.56 2.66
C ASP A 271 1.86 4.70 1.92
N LYS A 272 2.33 5.09 0.74
CA LYS A 272 1.67 6.08 -0.12
C LYS A 272 0.52 5.51 -0.97
N LEU A 273 0.33 4.20 -0.97
CA LEU A 273 -0.83 3.59 -1.64
C LEU A 273 -2.11 4.01 -0.91
N LYS A 274 -2.93 4.78 -1.60
CA LYS A 274 -4.16 5.32 -1.01
C LYS A 274 -5.22 4.23 -0.87
N PRO A 275 -6.04 4.27 0.20
CA PRO A 275 -7.24 3.45 0.27
C PRO A 275 -8.16 3.75 -0.93
N PHE A 276 -8.84 2.73 -1.42
CA PHE A 276 -9.88 2.85 -2.42
C PHE A 276 -11.20 2.30 -1.89
N THR A 277 -12.31 2.63 -2.54
CA THR A 277 -13.64 2.26 -2.08
C THR A 277 -14.38 1.41 -3.09
N ILE A 278 -15.14 0.45 -2.58
CA ILE A 278 -16.08 -0.38 -3.34
C ILE A 278 -17.48 -0.02 -2.87
N PRO A 279 -18.42 0.34 -3.78
CA PRO A 279 -19.80 0.56 -3.40
C PRO A 279 -20.41 -0.72 -2.81
N ALA A 280 -20.91 -0.68 -1.59
CA ALA A 280 -21.57 -1.82 -0.97
C ALA A 280 -23.05 -1.94 -1.39
N GLY A 281 -23.55 -0.98 -2.17
CA GLY A 281 -24.92 -1.02 -2.70
C GLY A 281 -26.02 -0.80 -1.66
N ILE A 282 -25.68 -0.58 -0.40
CA ILE A 282 -26.66 -0.28 0.66
C ILE A 282 -27.06 1.18 0.52
N ARG A 283 -28.34 1.42 0.37
CA ARG A 283 -28.92 2.77 0.39
C ARG A 283 -29.40 3.09 1.79
N ASP A 284 -29.24 4.34 2.20
CA ASP A 284 -29.72 4.85 3.48
C ASP A 284 -31.27 4.98 3.52
N SER A 285 -31.92 4.67 2.41
CA SER A 285 -33.36 4.69 2.28
C SER A 285 -33.85 3.73 1.20
N VAL A 286 -35.06 3.20 1.41
CA VAL A 286 -35.78 2.35 0.46
C VAL A 286 -37.10 3.01 0.16
N SER A 287 -37.45 3.16 -1.11
CA SER A 287 -38.76 3.65 -1.52
C SER A 287 -39.74 2.47 -1.69
N VAL A 288 -40.87 2.56 -1.02
CA VAL A 288 -41.94 1.59 -1.11
C VAL A 288 -43.21 2.36 -1.49
N GLY A 289 -43.63 2.27 -2.74
CA GLY A 289 -44.67 3.14 -3.31
C GLY A 289 -44.24 4.61 -3.21
N ASP A 290 -45.10 5.45 -2.66
CA ASP A 290 -44.87 6.88 -2.49
C ASP A 290 -44.14 7.23 -1.19
N ARG A 291 -43.71 6.24 -0.42
CA ARG A 291 -43.01 6.45 0.87
C ARG A 291 -41.55 6.11 0.77
N THR A 292 -40.74 6.97 1.35
CA THR A 292 -39.29 6.71 1.55
C THR A 292 -39.08 6.31 3.01
N ILE A 293 -38.55 5.12 3.21
CA ILE A 293 -38.27 4.53 4.53
C ILE A 293 -36.76 4.66 4.73
N GLY A 294 -36.35 5.32 5.81
CA GLY A 294 -34.95 5.40 6.20
C GLY A 294 -34.43 4.04 6.67
N VAL A 295 -33.23 3.70 6.29
CA VAL A 295 -32.54 2.47 6.70
C VAL A 295 -31.32 2.83 7.52
N THR A 296 -31.25 2.29 8.72
CA THR A 296 -30.06 2.46 9.60
C THR A 296 -29.38 1.13 9.81
N THR A 297 -28.12 1.05 9.49
CA THR A 297 -27.28 -0.12 9.77
C THR A 297 -26.94 -0.15 11.26
N LEU A 298 -27.30 -1.22 11.96
CA LEU A 298 -27.02 -1.43 13.39
C LEU A 298 -25.69 -2.12 13.61
N SER A 299 -25.42 -3.16 12.81
CA SER A 299 -24.17 -3.91 12.83
C SER A 299 -23.84 -4.38 11.43
N ASN A 300 -22.58 -4.60 11.17
CA ASN A 300 -22.12 -5.16 9.91
C ASN A 300 -20.94 -6.08 10.11
N THR A 301 -20.81 -7.05 9.22
CA THR A 301 -19.65 -7.94 9.15
C THR A 301 -19.23 -8.11 7.71
N ILE A 302 -17.92 -8.20 7.50
CA ILE A 302 -17.33 -8.51 6.19
C ILE A 302 -16.58 -9.83 6.34
N ARG A 303 -16.88 -10.78 5.46
CA ARG A 303 -16.17 -12.05 5.36
C ARG A 303 -15.60 -12.21 3.96
N VAL A 304 -14.40 -12.75 3.88
CA VAL A 304 -13.72 -13.00 2.61
C VAL A 304 -13.65 -14.51 2.38
N ASP A 305 -14.41 -14.96 1.40
CA ASP A 305 -14.34 -16.32 0.90
C ASP A 305 -13.55 -16.35 -0.44
N PRO A 306 -13.08 -17.51 -0.89
CA PRO A 306 -12.32 -17.61 -2.14
C PRO A 306 -13.04 -17.06 -3.38
N ASP A 307 -14.37 -17.18 -3.43
CA ASP A 307 -15.21 -16.81 -4.58
C ASP A 307 -15.93 -15.49 -4.42
N ALA A 308 -16.10 -15.01 -3.18
CA ALA A 308 -16.87 -13.80 -2.89
C ALA A 308 -16.43 -13.10 -1.61
N ILE A 309 -16.63 -11.80 -1.57
CA ILE A 309 -16.67 -11.02 -0.33
C ILE A 309 -18.13 -10.93 0.09
N LEU A 310 -18.43 -11.41 1.28
CA LEU A 310 -19.76 -11.39 1.85
C LEU A 310 -19.85 -10.23 2.84
N TYR A 311 -20.71 -9.29 2.55
CA TYR A 311 -21.06 -8.23 3.48
C TYR A 311 -22.45 -8.49 4.03
N SER A 312 -22.58 -8.64 5.33
CA SER A 312 -23.89 -8.75 6.00
C SER A 312 -24.12 -7.58 6.93
N ALA A 313 -25.36 -7.12 6.98
CA ALA A 313 -25.77 -6.03 7.84
C ALA A 313 -27.10 -6.35 8.54
N SER A 314 -27.20 -5.98 9.81
CA SER A 314 -28.46 -5.86 10.49
C SER A 314 -28.97 -4.43 10.36
N VAL A 315 -30.21 -4.27 9.92
CA VAL A 315 -30.78 -2.97 9.59
C VAL A 315 -32.03 -2.68 10.44
N ARG A 316 -32.26 -1.42 10.71
CA ARG A 316 -33.50 -0.92 11.30
C ARG A 316 -34.13 0.05 10.32
N LEU A 317 -35.43 -0.14 10.10
CA LEU A 317 -36.24 0.81 9.34
C LEU A 317 -36.65 1.96 10.28
N LYS A 318 -36.65 3.18 9.76
CA LYS A 318 -37.09 4.40 10.45
C LYS A 318 -38.35 4.95 9.81
#